data_557b3c4b43128210aadbe9b147819ffe
#
_entry.id   557b3c4b43128210aadbe9b147819ffe
#
_cell.length_a   1.000
_cell.length_b   1.000
_cell.length_c   1.000
_cell.angle_alpha   90.00
_cell.angle_beta   90.00
_cell.angle_gamma   90.00
#
_symmetry.space_group_name_H-M   'P 1'
#
loop_
_entity.id
_entity.type
_entity.pdbx_description
1 polymer ?
#
loop_
_entity_poly.entity_id
_entity_poly.type
_entity_poly.pdbx_seq_one_letter_code
_entity_poly.pdbx_strand_id
1 'polypeptide(L)'
;DGGRWYHRFGPLTATAGGFDLERDVRTDHGPLGALYPTNTTHKQKEGDSFTFIYLIPTGMNDPMQPTWGSWAGRFGVRSDWRPQNPNYYWAGERDAWRGTTNRDNTLRRWADDLQNDFRARMDWCVRPLAEANHPPRVVLNGDATQRPLTIDAAPGAAVQLSAAESSDPDGNELAYEWLLYPEAGTYRGPAELNAASPETRFVVPPDAAGKTMHLIVAVRDRGAPPLARYRRAVIRAVSRQVSSR
;
A
#
# COMPACT_ATOMS: atom_id res chain seq x y z
N ASP A 1 -2.09 -7.26 -23.50
CA ASP A 1 -0.74 -6.68 -23.50
C ASP A 1 0.22 -7.49 -22.59
N GLY A 2 0.17 -8.82 -22.75
CA GLY A 2 0.91 -9.78 -21.90
C GLY A 2 2.42 -9.55 -21.81
N GLY A 3 3.05 -8.98 -22.85
CA GLY A 3 4.49 -8.72 -22.84
C GLY A 3 4.98 -7.61 -21.89
N ARG A 4 4.09 -6.87 -21.25
CA ARG A 4 4.48 -5.80 -20.32
C ARG A 4 4.49 -6.20 -18.85
N TRP A 5 4.05 -7.39 -18.53
CA TRP A 5 3.95 -7.90 -17.15
C TRP A 5 5.33 -8.17 -16.52
N TYR A 6 6.21 -8.77 -17.29
CA TYR A 6 7.51 -9.23 -16.81
C TYR A 6 8.49 -8.14 -16.38
N HIS A 7 8.19 -6.89 -16.71
CA HIS A 7 9.07 -5.76 -16.39
C HIS A 7 8.63 -4.98 -15.15
N ARG A 8 7.53 -5.37 -14.48
CA ARG A 8 7.01 -4.57 -13.37
C ARG A 8 7.92 -4.56 -12.15
N PHE A 9 8.58 -5.65 -11.83
CA PHE A 9 9.55 -5.69 -10.74
C PHE A 9 10.86 -4.94 -11.02
N GLY A 10 11.25 -4.78 -12.26
CA GLY A 10 12.41 -3.98 -12.60
C GLY A 10 12.37 -2.55 -12.04
N PRO A 11 11.26 -1.80 -12.20
CA PRO A 11 11.08 -0.51 -11.53
C PRO A 11 11.09 -0.58 -10.01
N LEU A 12 10.57 -1.63 -9.39
CA LEU A 12 10.59 -1.82 -7.94
C LEU A 12 12.01 -1.95 -7.41
N THR A 13 12.78 -2.88 -7.93
CA THR A 13 14.16 -3.12 -7.48
C THR A 13 15.08 -1.94 -7.75
N ALA A 14 14.81 -1.15 -8.79
CA ALA A 14 15.57 0.08 -9.06
C ALA A 14 15.20 1.23 -8.11
N THR A 15 14.07 1.15 -7.41
CA THR A 15 13.57 2.19 -6.51
C THR A 15 13.83 1.87 -5.05
N ALA A 16 13.72 0.58 -4.68
CA ALA A 16 13.95 0.11 -3.32
C ALA A 16 15.41 0.36 -2.91
N GLY A 17 15.59 1.20 -1.90
CA GLY A 17 16.90 1.60 -1.43
C GLY A 17 17.67 0.44 -0.81
N GLY A 18 18.81 0.11 -1.39
CA GLY A 18 19.73 -0.87 -0.83
C GLY A 18 19.31 -2.34 -0.95
N PHE A 19 18.22 -2.67 -1.66
CA PHE A 19 17.86 -4.07 -1.95
C PHE A 19 18.87 -4.69 -2.93
N ASP A 20 19.41 -5.83 -2.56
CA ASP A 20 20.32 -6.63 -3.37
C ASP A 20 19.86 -8.09 -3.41
N LEU A 21 19.61 -8.59 -4.62
CA LEU A 21 19.02 -9.92 -4.79
C LEU A 21 19.92 -11.04 -4.26
N GLU A 22 21.23 -10.93 -4.44
CA GLU A 22 22.15 -11.97 -3.99
C GLU A 22 22.23 -11.99 -2.47
N ARG A 23 22.42 -10.84 -1.84
CA ARG A 23 22.51 -10.72 -0.38
C ARG A 23 21.18 -10.99 0.32
N ASP A 24 20.09 -10.39 -0.19
CA ASP A 24 18.83 -10.32 0.56
C ASP A 24 17.89 -11.50 0.27
N VAL A 25 18.19 -12.31 -0.76
CA VAL A 25 17.33 -13.43 -1.17
C VAL A 25 18.09 -14.74 -1.29
N ARG A 26 19.28 -14.73 -1.91
CA ARG A 26 19.96 -15.95 -2.29
C ARG A 26 20.94 -16.46 -1.25
N THR A 27 21.75 -15.55 -0.69
CA THR A 27 22.81 -15.91 0.26
C THR A 27 22.22 -16.19 1.64
N ASP A 28 22.59 -17.31 2.23
CA ASP A 28 22.20 -17.73 3.59
C ASP A 28 20.71 -17.91 3.83
N HIS A 29 19.90 -17.99 2.76
CA HIS A 29 18.45 -18.21 2.84
C HIS A 29 18.02 -19.63 2.47
N GLY A 30 18.90 -20.61 2.69
CA GLY A 30 18.61 -22.03 2.53
C GLY A 30 18.30 -22.45 1.09
N PRO A 31 17.60 -23.60 0.91
CA PRO A 31 17.33 -24.13 -0.43
C PRO A 31 16.48 -23.20 -1.32
N LEU A 32 15.53 -22.48 -0.73
CA LEU A 32 14.68 -21.55 -1.49
C LEU A 32 15.49 -20.37 -2.05
N GLY A 33 16.36 -19.80 -1.21
CA GLY A 33 17.26 -18.74 -1.67
C GLY A 33 18.21 -19.23 -2.77
N ALA A 34 18.85 -20.37 -2.57
CA ALA A 34 19.78 -20.94 -3.54
C ALA A 34 19.15 -21.23 -4.90
N LEU A 35 17.87 -21.62 -4.92
CA LEU A 35 17.11 -21.90 -6.15
C LEU A 35 16.54 -20.66 -6.83
N TYR A 36 16.56 -19.49 -6.17
CA TYR A 36 16.01 -18.27 -6.76
C TYR A 36 16.76 -17.91 -8.07
N PRO A 37 16.04 -17.57 -9.17
CA PRO A 37 16.66 -17.40 -10.49
C PRO A 37 17.74 -16.34 -10.54
N THR A 38 18.88 -16.65 -11.16
CA THR A 38 20.03 -15.73 -11.39
C THR A 38 20.04 -15.07 -12.76
N ASN A 39 19.22 -15.56 -13.69
CA ASN A 39 19.24 -15.10 -15.08
C ASN A 39 18.73 -13.66 -15.29
N THR A 40 18.67 -12.87 -14.24
CA THR A 40 17.95 -11.61 -14.22
C THR A 40 18.79 -10.44 -13.83
N THR A 41 20.11 -10.48 -14.06
CA THR A 41 20.98 -9.32 -13.84
C THR A 41 20.51 -8.39 -12.69
N HIS A 42 20.62 -8.86 -11.44
CA HIS A 42 20.30 -8.10 -10.22
C HIS A 42 18.83 -7.70 -10.02
N LYS A 43 17.89 -8.24 -10.80
CA LYS A 43 16.46 -7.87 -10.74
C LYS A 43 15.57 -9.10 -10.60
N GLN A 44 14.58 -9.01 -9.73
CA GLN A 44 13.51 -9.99 -9.68
C GLN A 44 12.79 -10.07 -11.03
N LYS A 45 12.54 -11.30 -11.49
CA LYS A 45 11.71 -11.57 -12.66
C LYS A 45 10.44 -12.29 -12.26
N GLU A 46 9.62 -11.62 -11.53
CA GLU A 46 8.33 -12.16 -11.14
C GLU A 46 7.25 -11.33 -11.82
N GLY A 47 6.57 -11.90 -12.81
CA GLY A 47 5.45 -11.27 -13.49
C GLY A 47 4.12 -11.63 -12.85
N ASP A 48 3.92 -12.90 -12.55
CA ASP A 48 2.64 -13.45 -12.10
C ASP A 48 2.39 -13.22 -10.61
N SER A 49 3.43 -12.98 -9.83
CA SER A 49 3.36 -12.71 -8.37
C SER A 49 2.50 -11.50 -8.02
N PHE A 50 2.26 -10.57 -8.94
CA PHE A 50 1.37 -9.43 -8.70
C PHE A 50 -0.04 -9.83 -8.30
N THR A 51 -0.56 -10.92 -8.82
CA THR A 51 -1.87 -11.43 -8.44
C THR A 51 -1.90 -11.82 -6.97
N PHE A 52 -0.85 -12.49 -6.49
CA PHE A 52 -0.72 -12.87 -5.08
C PHE A 52 -0.41 -11.68 -4.19
N ILE A 53 0.48 -10.78 -4.62
CA ILE A 53 0.82 -9.56 -3.87
C ILE A 53 -0.41 -8.68 -3.67
N TYR A 54 -1.33 -8.63 -4.65
CA TYR A 54 -2.60 -7.94 -4.50
C TYR A 54 -3.46 -8.52 -3.35
N LEU A 55 -3.36 -9.81 -3.10
CA LEU A 55 -4.13 -10.50 -2.05
C LEU A 55 -3.44 -10.48 -0.68
N ILE A 56 -2.17 -10.08 -0.58
CA ILE A 56 -1.48 -9.97 0.71
C ILE A 56 -2.20 -8.94 1.59
N PRO A 57 -2.62 -9.33 2.80
CA PRO A 57 -3.37 -8.46 3.69
C PRO A 57 -2.43 -7.46 4.38
N THR A 58 -2.08 -6.39 3.69
CA THR A 58 -1.21 -5.33 4.22
C THR A 58 -1.96 -4.31 5.08
N GLY A 59 -3.31 -4.31 5.03
CA GLY A 59 -4.18 -3.29 5.63
C GLY A 59 -4.43 -2.08 4.73
N MET A 60 -3.78 -2.00 3.57
CA MET A 60 -3.98 -0.94 2.58
C MET A 60 -5.02 -1.30 1.53
N ASN A 61 -5.02 -2.54 1.07
CA ASN A 61 -5.83 -3.02 -0.04
C ASN A 61 -7.18 -3.60 0.41
N ASP A 62 -8.14 -3.56 -0.50
CA ASP A 62 -9.38 -4.32 -0.44
C ASP A 62 -9.44 -5.19 -1.70
N PRO A 63 -9.46 -6.53 -1.57
CA PRO A 63 -9.54 -7.43 -2.73
C PRO A 63 -10.74 -7.19 -3.65
N MET A 64 -11.81 -6.62 -3.11
CA MET A 64 -13.01 -6.28 -3.88
C MET A 64 -12.92 -4.92 -4.59
N GLN A 65 -11.85 -4.15 -4.33
CA GLN A 65 -11.63 -2.81 -4.87
C GLN A 65 -10.26 -2.68 -5.55
N PRO A 66 -10.04 -3.34 -6.69
CA PRO A 66 -8.73 -3.32 -7.37
C PRO A 66 -8.24 -1.92 -7.78
N THR A 67 -9.17 -0.98 -7.91
CA THR A 67 -8.87 0.41 -8.28
C THR A 67 -8.30 1.25 -7.15
N TRP A 68 -8.29 0.73 -5.91
CA TRP A 68 -7.80 1.49 -4.74
C TRP A 68 -6.28 1.40 -4.55
N GLY A 69 -5.63 0.47 -5.24
CA GLY A 69 -4.18 0.28 -5.17
C GLY A 69 -3.73 -0.57 -3.97
N SER A 70 -2.60 -1.22 -4.19
CA SER A 70 -1.92 -2.15 -3.27
C SER A 70 -0.44 -2.20 -3.61
N TRP A 71 0.30 -3.09 -2.97
CA TRP A 71 1.67 -3.41 -3.37
C TRP A 71 1.77 -3.97 -4.81
N ALA A 72 0.69 -4.53 -5.35
CA ALA A 72 0.60 -4.94 -6.75
C ALA A 72 0.37 -3.77 -7.73
N GLY A 73 0.34 -2.55 -7.22
CA GLY A 73 -0.02 -1.36 -7.97
C GLY A 73 -1.51 -1.08 -7.97
N ARG A 74 -1.94 -0.13 -8.80
CA ARG A 74 -3.34 0.25 -8.96
C ARG A 74 -3.86 -0.21 -10.31
N PHE A 75 -5.03 -0.83 -10.29
CA PHE A 75 -5.70 -1.33 -11.48
C PHE A 75 -6.81 -0.37 -11.90
N GLY A 76 -7.09 -0.33 -13.20
CA GLY A 76 -8.15 0.48 -13.78
C GLY A 76 -9.26 -0.34 -14.39
N VAL A 77 -10.36 0.33 -14.66
CA VAL A 77 -11.49 -0.22 -15.37
C VAL A 77 -11.42 0.21 -16.84
N ARG A 78 -11.51 -0.75 -17.75
CA ARG A 78 -11.67 -0.46 -19.17
C ARG A 78 -13.15 -0.53 -19.55
N SER A 79 -13.72 0.62 -19.82
CA SER A 79 -15.15 0.74 -20.17
C SER A 79 -15.49 0.04 -21.47
N ASP A 80 -14.57 0.02 -22.42
CA ASP A 80 -14.71 -0.66 -23.73
C ASP A 80 -14.76 -2.20 -23.60
N TRP A 81 -14.21 -2.76 -22.53
CA TRP A 81 -14.22 -4.20 -22.27
C TRP A 81 -15.26 -4.64 -21.24
N ARG A 82 -15.77 -3.72 -20.44
CA ARG A 82 -16.69 -4.04 -19.36
C ARG A 82 -17.99 -4.73 -19.75
N PRO A 83 -18.63 -4.41 -20.88
CA PRO A 83 -19.87 -5.12 -21.25
C PRO A 83 -19.70 -6.63 -21.36
N GLN A 84 -18.53 -7.08 -21.85
CA GLN A 84 -18.24 -8.50 -22.04
C GLN A 84 -17.48 -9.11 -20.84
N ASN A 85 -16.73 -8.27 -20.10
CA ASN A 85 -15.85 -8.70 -19.01
C ASN A 85 -16.00 -7.79 -17.77
N PRO A 86 -17.10 -7.89 -17.03
CA PRO A 86 -17.44 -6.94 -15.94
C PRO A 86 -16.42 -6.96 -14.80
N ASN A 87 -15.70 -8.06 -14.61
CA ASN A 87 -14.70 -8.25 -13.57
C ASN A 87 -13.27 -8.11 -14.09
N TYR A 88 -13.10 -7.61 -15.31
CA TYR A 88 -11.77 -7.39 -15.86
C TYR A 88 -11.22 -6.03 -15.45
N TYR A 89 -10.02 -6.05 -14.88
CA TYR A 89 -9.24 -4.87 -14.53
C TYR A 89 -7.89 -4.92 -15.25
N TRP A 90 -7.37 -3.79 -15.63
CA TRP A 90 -6.09 -3.70 -16.33
C TRP A 90 -5.07 -2.87 -15.56
N ALA A 91 -3.80 -3.17 -15.76
CA ALA A 91 -2.69 -2.55 -15.05
C ALA A 91 -2.11 -1.33 -15.80
N GLY A 92 -2.96 -0.46 -16.32
CA GLY A 92 -2.56 0.71 -17.11
C GLY A 92 -2.66 2.05 -16.39
N GLU A 93 -3.13 2.05 -15.16
CA GLU A 93 -3.31 3.25 -14.36
C GLU A 93 -1.98 3.96 -14.08
N ARG A 94 -2.06 5.26 -13.80
CA ARG A 94 -0.90 6.10 -13.54
C ARG A 94 -1.08 6.84 -12.23
N ASP A 95 -0.02 6.90 -11.43
CA ASP A 95 0.02 7.66 -10.19
C ASP A 95 1.06 8.77 -10.27
N ALA A 96 0.75 9.90 -9.66
CA ALA A 96 1.69 10.98 -9.43
C ALA A 96 2.55 10.63 -8.20
N TRP A 97 3.87 10.64 -8.36
CA TRP A 97 4.80 10.39 -7.28
C TRP A 97 6.18 10.97 -7.61
N ARG A 98 6.78 11.67 -6.64
CA ARG A 98 8.09 12.32 -6.77
C ARG A 98 8.23 13.13 -8.08
N GLY A 99 7.23 13.97 -8.37
CA GLY A 99 7.26 14.89 -9.53
C GLY A 99 7.02 14.27 -10.89
N THR A 100 6.72 12.97 -10.97
CA THR A 100 6.40 12.28 -12.24
C THR A 100 5.04 11.58 -12.16
N THR A 101 4.39 11.41 -13.31
CA THR A 101 3.11 10.68 -13.41
C THR A 101 3.25 9.57 -14.45
N ASN A 102 3.30 8.35 -13.99
CA ASN A 102 3.45 7.18 -14.87
C ASN A 102 2.89 5.92 -14.21
N ARG A 103 2.81 4.84 -14.99
CA ARG A 103 2.30 3.55 -14.54
C ARG A 103 3.15 2.92 -13.44
N ASP A 104 4.46 3.04 -13.54
CA ASP A 104 5.37 2.39 -12.59
C ASP A 104 5.27 2.99 -11.19
N ASN A 105 4.84 4.25 -11.07
CA ASN A 105 4.62 4.91 -9.79
C ASN A 105 3.53 4.25 -8.94
N THR A 106 2.59 3.52 -9.55
CA THR A 106 1.59 2.72 -8.81
C THR A 106 2.23 1.63 -7.95
N LEU A 107 3.48 1.27 -8.27
CA LEU A 107 4.31 0.28 -7.58
C LEU A 107 5.48 0.92 -6.82
N ARG A 108 6.20 1.85 -7.47
CA ARG A 108 7.42 2.46 -6.92
C ARG A 108 7.24 3.09 -5.56
N ARG A 109 6.07 3.66 -5.32
CA ARG A 109 5.77 4.29 -4.02
C ARG A 109 5.76 3.30 -2.84
N TRP A 110 5.65 2.02 -3.12
CA TRP A 110 5.62 0.93 -2.14
C TRP A 110 6.88 0.05 -2.19
N ALA A 111 7.84 0.39 -3.05
CA ALA A 111 8.94 -0.50 -3.39
C ALA A 111 9.78 -0.91 -2.20
N ASP A 112 10.13 0.03 -1.33
CA ASP A 112 10.96 -0.25 -0.15
C ASP A 112 10.25 -1.22 0.81
N ASP A 113 8.98 -0.94 1.11
CA ASP A 113 8.18 -1.76 2.02
C ASP A 113 7.95 -3.18 1.45
N LEU A 114 7.65 -3.29 0.15
CA LEU A 114 7.48 -4.59 -0.52
C LEU A 114 8.77 -5.41 -0.51
N GLN A 115 9.91 -4.80 -0.84
CA GLN A 115 11.20 -5.50 -0.87
C GLN A 115 11.67 -5.91 0.52
N ASN A 116 11.43 -5.08 1.53
CA ASN A 116 11.72 -5.44 2.92
C ASN A 116 10.84 -6.60 3.41
N ASP A 117 9.55 -6.63 3.06
CA ASP A 117 8.67 -7.76 3.38
C ASP A 117 9.14 -9.05 2.69
N PHE A 118 9.59 -8.97 1.44
CA PHE A 118 10.15 -10.11 0.74
C PHE A 118 11.43 -10.63 1.40
N ARG A 119 12.36 -9.72 1.73
CA ARG A 119 13.58 -10.06 2.46
C ARG A 119 13.28 -10.73 3.80
N ALA A 120 12.36 -10.18 4.59
CA ALA A 120 11.96 -10.77 5.86
C ALA A 120 11.38 -12.18 5.68
N ARG A 121 10.59 -12.42 4.62
CA ARG A 121 10.07 -13.77 4.32
C ARG A 121 11.18 -14.77 4.00
N MET A 122 12.26 -14.33 3.39
CA MET A 122 13.43 -15.18 3.17
C MET A 122 14.13 -15.48 4.49
N ASP A 123 14.27 -14.48 5.39
CA ASP A 123 14.78 -14.68 6.75
C ASP A 123 13.92 -15.68 7.53
N TRP A 124 12.58 -15.59 7.44
CA TRP A 124 11.66 -16.53 8.13
C TRP A 124 11.82 -17.99 7.69
N CYS A 125 12.37 -18.22 6.49
CA CYS A 125 12.63 -19.59 6.03
C CYS A 125 13.80 -20.28 6.75
N VAL A 126 14.69 -19.50 7.39
CA VAL A 126 15.96 -20.01 7.95
C VAL A 126 16.21 -19.60 9.39
N ARG A 127 15.46 -18.65 9.94
CA ARG A 127 15.58 -18.19 11.32
C ARG A 127 14.47 -18.70 12.23
N PRO A 128 14.74 -18.97 13.49
CA PRO A 128 13.71 -19.17 14.49
C PRO A 128 12.78 -17.95 14.61
N LEU A 129 11.53 -18.17 14.95
CA LEU A 129 10.54 -17.11 15.10
C LEU A 129 11.03 -15.95 16.01
N ALA A 130 11.65 -16.26 17.12
CA ALA A 130 12.14 -15.28 18.09
C ALA A 130 13.33 -14.42 17.61
N GLU A 131 13.96 -14.79 16.49
CA GLU A 131 15.11 -14.09 15.92
C GLU A 131 14.78 -13.36 14.61
N ALA A 132 13.57 -13.56 14.10
CA ALA A 132 13.08 -12.95 12.89
C ALA A 132 12.27 -11.70 13.22
N ASN A 133 12.37 -10.67 12.36
CA ASN A 133 11.54 -9.48 12.49
C ASN A 133 10.12 -9.73 11.95
N HIS A 134 9.11 -9.23 12.65
CA HIS A 134 7.70 -9.36 12.28
C HIS A 134 7.06 -7.98 12.09
N PRO A 135 6.11 -7.86 11.15
CA PRO A 135 5.50 -6.58 10.86
C PRO A 135 4.60 -6.08 12.00
N PRO A 136 4.45 -4.76 12.14
CA PRO A 136 3.60 -4.17 13.15
C PRO A 136 2.12 -4.54 12.98
N ARG A 137 1.39 -4.57 14.07
CA ARG A 137 -0.06 -4.65 14.12
C ARG A 137 -0.64 -3.24 14.14
N VAL A 138 -1.25 -2.82 13.05
CA VAL A 138 -1.77 -1.46 12.93
C VAL A 138 -3.25 -1.40 13.29
N VAL A 139 -3.58 -0.50 14.21
CA VAL A 139 -4.93 -0.17 14.66
C VAL A 139 -5.28 1.23 14.17
N LEU A 140 -6.47 1.42 13.61
CA LEU A 140 -6.96 2.75 13.18
C LEU A 140 -8.27 3.06 13.87
N ASN A 141 -8.30 4.12 14.70
CA ASN A 141 -9.48 4.52 15.47
C ASN A 141 -10.10 3.35 16.27
N GLY A 142 -9.26 2.54 16.94
CA GLY A 142 -9.70 1.35 17.69
C GLY A 142 -10.01 0.11 16.83
N ASP A 143 -10.03 0.23 15.50
CA ASP A 143 -10.27 -0.89 14.59
C ASP A 143 -8.95 -1.59 14.24
N ALA A 144 -8.80 -2.82 14.73
CA ALA A 144 -7.65 -3.69 14.46
C ALA A 144 -7.86 -4.62 13.24
N THR A 145 -8.98 -4.56 12.55
CA THR A 145 -9.19 -5.32 11.32
C THR A 145 -8.29 -4.78 10.22
N GLN A 146 -8.01 -5.59 9.21
CA GLN A 146 -7.23 -5.11 8.05
C GLN A 146 -8.11 -4.54 6.94
N ARG A 147 -9.41 -4.34 7.20
CA ARG A 147 -10.35 -3.77 6.24
C ARG A 147 -10.25 -2.26 6.22
N PRO A 148 -10.43 -1.62 5.06
CA PRO A 148 -10.53 -0.16 4.99
C PRO A 148 -11.66 0.37 5.86
N LEU A 149 -11.39 1.42 6.63
CA LEU A 149 -12.38 2.10 7.46
C LEU A 149 -13.09 3.16 6.61
N THR A 150 -14.42 3.11 6.53
CA THR A 150 -15.19 4.15 5.85
C THR A 150 -15.73 5.15 6.87
N ILE A 151 -15.53 6.44 6.60
CA ILE A 151 -15.96 7.55 7.46
C ILE A 151 -16.78 8.53 6.63
N ASP A 152 -18.02 8.78 7.04
CA ASP A 152 -18.86 9.82 6.48
C ASP A 152 -18.60 11.14 7.19
N ALA A 153 -18.31 12.18 6.42
CA ALA A 153 -18.05 13.49 6.97
C ALA A 153 -18.60 14.60 6.05
N ALA A 154 -19.08 15.68 6.65
CA ALA A 154 -19.56 16.83 5.85
C ALA A 154 -18.37 17.60 5.25
N PRO A 155 -18.54 18.22 4.06
CA PRO A 155 -17.59 19.21 3.57
C PRO A 155 -17.26 20.27 4.63
N GLY A 156 -16.01 20.61 4.79
CA GLY A 156 -15.49 21.51 5.84
C GLY A 156 -15.31 20.88 7.23
N ALA A 157 -15.82 19.67 7.45
CA ALA A 157 -15.65 19.00 8.74
C ALA A 157 -14.22 18.48 8.93
N ALA A 158 -13.79 18.43 10.18
CA ALA A 158 -12.54 17.82 10.57
C ALA A 158 -12.75 16.36 10.98
N VAL A 159 -11.96 15.47 10.43
CA VAL A 159 -11.90 14.04 10.79
C VAL A 159 -10.62 13.80 11.58
N GLN A 160 -10.76 13.26 12.79
CA GLN A 160 -9.63 12.83 13.60
C GLN A 160 -9.32 11.36 13.27
N LEU A 161 -8.04 11.06 13.07
CA LEU A 161 -7.55 9.72 12.81
C LEU A 161 -6.42 9.42 13.79
N SER A 162 -6.47 8.25 14.43
CA SER A 162 -5.46 7.80 15.36
C SER A 162 -5.02 6.39 15.05
N ALA A 163 -3.70 6.19 14.96
CA ALA A 163 -3.04 4.90 14.89
C ALA A 163 -2.22 4.63 16.18
N ALA A 164 -2.48 5.36 17.25
CA ALA A 164 -1.69 5.30 18.49
C ALA A 164 -1.76 3.95 19.21
N GLU A 165 -2.83 3.16 18.98
CA GLU A 165 -2.98 1.81 19.56
C GLU A 165 -2.21 0.72 18.78
N SER A 166 -1.46 1.11 17.74
CA SER A 166 -0.63 0.16 17.00
C SER A 166 0.51 -0.35 17.87
N SER A 167 0.93 -1.58 17.63
CA SER A 167 2.00 -2.24 18.39
C SER A 167 2.87 -3.08 17.48
N ASP A 168 4.07 -3.35 17.95
CA ASP A 168 4.99 -4.26 17.29
C ASP A 168 5.12 -5.56 18.11
N PRO A 169 5.05 -6.75 17.47
CA PRO A 169 5.15 -8.02 18.20
C PRO A 169 6.54 -8.30 18.76
N ASP A 170 7.57 -7.71 18.18
CA ASP A 170 8.96 -7.86 18.62
C ASP A 170 9.39 -6.72 19.56
N GLY A 171 8.48 -5.77 19.84
CA GLY A 171 8.72 -4.63 20.71
C GLY A 171 9.52 -3.50 20.06
N ASN A 172 9.63 -3.48 18.75
CA ASN A 172 10.32 -2.42 18.02
C ASN A 172 9.57 -1.08 18.10
N GLU A 173 10.32 0.01 18.07
CA GLU A 173 9.77 1.37 17.96
C GLU A 173 9.05 1.53 16.61
N LEU A 174 7.91 2.22 16.61
CA LEU A 174 7.10 2.45 15.42
C LEU A 174 7.28 3.87 14.88
N ALA A 175 7.38 3.96 13.56
CA ALA A 175 7.33 5.20 12.81
C ALA A 175 6.02 5.28 12.01
N TYR A 176 5.44 6.49 11.93
CA TYR A 176 4.15 6.73 11.29
C TYR A 176 4.30 7.69 10.13
N GLU A 177 3.62 7.40 9.03
CA GLU A 177 3.52 8.27 7.86
C GLU A 177 2.09 8.27 7.34
N TRP A 178 1.44 9.44 7.37
CA TRP A 178 0.13 9.60 6.76
C TRP A 178 0.27 10.15 5.35
N LEU A 179 -0.48 9.58 4.43
CA LEU A 179 -0.49 10.01 3.04
C LEU A 179 -1.92 10.06 2.50
N LEU A 180 -2.16 11.05 1.65
CA LEU A 180 -3.34 11.12 0.80
C LEU A 180 -3.05 10.34 -0.49
N TYR A 181 -4.03 9.54 -0.93
CA TYR A 181 -3.93 8.78 -2.19
C TYR A 181 -5.04 9.25 -3.17
N PRO A 182 -4.84 10.39 -3.85
CA PRO A 182 -5.88 11.02 -4.65
C PRO A 182 -6.38 10.15 -5.79
N GLU A 183 -5.48 9.36 -6.40
CA GLU A 183 -5.81 8.53 -7.54
C GLU A 183 -6.80 7.41 -7.21
N ALA A 184 -6.85 6.99 -5.95
CA ALA A 184 -7.79 5.97 -5.49
C ALA A 184 -9.20 6.53 -5.20
N GLY A 185 -9.29 7.83 -4.90
CA GLY A 185 -10.55 8.53 -4.62
C GLY A 185 -11.24 9.09 -5.85
N THR A 186 -12.28 9.87 -5.63
CA THR A 186 -13.01 10.61 -6.69
C THR A 186 -12.86 12.12 -6.58
N TYR A 187 -12.34 12.64 -5.46
CA TYR A 187 -11.99 14.05 -5.31
C TYR A 187 -10.68 14.34 -6.04
N ARG A 188 -10.64 15.46 -6.79
CA ARG A 188 -9.49 15.86 -7.61
C ARG A 188 -8.98 17.26 -7.28
N GLY A 189 -9.63 17.95 -6.35
CA GLY A 189 -9.18 19.25 -5.88
C GLY A 189 -8.00 19.16 -4.92
N PRO A 190 -7.50 20.31 -4.46
CA PRO A 190 -6.40 20.37 -3.50
C PRO A 190 -6.85 19.83 -2.14
N ALA A 191 -6.05 18.95 -1.58
CA ALA A 191 -6.18 18.46 -0.22
C ALA A 191 -4.80 18.07 0.30
N GLU A 192 -4.55 18.34 1.57
CA GLU A 192 -3.27 18.09 2.19
C GLU A 192 -3.41 17.15 3.39
N LEU A 193 -2.48 16.26 3.51
CA LEU A 193 -2.31 15.39 4.65
C LEU A 193 -0.83 15.08 4.78
N ASN A 194 -0.19 15.68 5.77
CA ASN A 194 1.20 15.42 6.10
C ASN A 194 1.33 15.28 7.61
N ALA A 195 1.56 14.08 8.09
CA ALA A 195 1.84 13.85 9.48
C ALA A 195 2.80 12.66 9.63
N ALA A 196 3.73 12.79 10.55
CA ALA A 196 4.67 11.75 10.96
C ALA A 196 4.43 11.37 12.44
N SER A 197 3.20 11.52 12.92
CA SER A 197 2.77 11.22 14.27
C SER A 197 1.74 10.10 14.26
N PRO A 198 1.51 9.40 15.39
CA PRO A 198 0.47 8.38 15.47
C PRO A 198 -0.94 8.93 15.22
N GLU A 199 -1.14 10.24 15.33
CA GLU A 199 -2.42 10.89 15.14
C GLU A 199 -2.36 11.99 14.10
N THR A 200 -3.47 12.20 13.39
CA THR A 200 -3.61 13.27 12.41
C THR A 200 -5.03 13.81 12.35
N ARG A 201 -5.18 15.01 11.81
CA ARG A 201 -6.44 15.66 11.55
C ARG A 201 -6.54 16.00 10.07
N PHE A 202 -7.59 15.50 9.41
CA PHE A 202 -7.89 15.82 8.03
C PHE A 202 -9.14 16.70 7.94
N VAL A 203 -9.05 17.80 7.20
CA VAL A 203 -10.21 18.67 6.94
C VAL A 203 -10.77 18.31 5.58
N VAL A 204 -12.03 17.88 5.53
CA VAL A 204 -12.72 17.56 4.27
C VAL A 204 -12.85 18.84 3.45
N PRO A 205 -12.35 18.91 2.21
CA PRO A 205 -12.47 20.09 1.39
C PRO A 205 -13.94 20.54 1.23
N PRO A 206 -14.22 21.86 1.24
CA PRO A 206 -15.59 22.36 1.22
C PRO A 206 -16.34 22.06 -0.09
N ASP A 207 -15.62 21.81 -1.17
CA ASP A 207 -16.14 21.46 -2.51
C ASP A 207 -16.16 19.95 -2.77
N ALA A 208 -15.85 19.13 -1.77
CA ALA A 208 -15.76 17.67 -1.93
C ALA A 208 -17.11 16.92 -1.86
N ALA A 209 -18.25 17.62 -1.79
CA ALA A 209 -19.57 16.99 -1.67
C ALA A 209 -19.78 15.85 -2.69
N GLY A 210 -20.23 14.69 -2.25
CA GLY A 210 -20.42 13.49 -3.07
C GLY A 210 -19.14 12.81 -3.57
N LYS A 211 -17.96 13.23 -3.09
CA LYS A 211 -16.66 12.68 -3.46
C LYS A 211 -16.06 11.80 -2.37
N THR A 212 -15.07 11.00 -2.76
CA THR A 212 -14.30 10.17 -1.83
C THR A 212 -12.84 10.57 -1.83
N MET A 213 -12.19 10.45 -0.66
CA MET A 213 -10.77 10.68 -0.47
C MET A 213 -10.19 9.49 0.30
N HIS A 214 -9.02 9.02 -0.10
CA HIS A 214 -8.36 7.89 0.53
C HIS A 214 -7.14 8.37 1.31
N LEU A 215 -7.17 8.17 2.62
CA LEU A 215 -6.08 8.45 3.53
C LEU A 215 -5.48 7.12 3.98
N ILE A 216 -4.16 7.05 3.99
CA ILE A 216 -3.44 5.85 4.38
C ILE A 216 -2.44 6.23 5.46
N VAL A 217 -2.43 5.48 6.57
CA VAL A 217 -1.30 5.46 7.48
C VAL A 217 -0.42 4.27 7.16
N ALA A 218 0.86 4.51 6.93
CA ALA A 218 1.91 3.50 6.93
C ALA A 218 2.58 3.51 8.30
N VAL A 219 2.59 2.37 8.95
CA VAL A 219 3.29 2.16 10.23
C VAL A 219 4.44 1.20 9.96
N ARG A 220 5.65 1.66 10.27
CA ARG A 220 6.88 0.89 10.07
C ARG A 220 7.57 0.65 11.39
N ASP A 221 8.02 -0.57 11.61
CA ASP A 221 8.93 -0.88 12.69
C ASP A 221 10.36 -0.39 12.40
N ARG A 222 11.23 -0.47 13.39
CA ARG A 222 12.68 -0.24 13.25
C ARG A 222 13.48 -1.54 13.33
N GLY A 223 12.86 -2.66 12.97
CA GLY A 223 13.51 -3.95 12.88
C GLY A 223 14.45 -4.07 11.68
N ALA A 224 14.99 -5.24 11.46
CA ALA A 224 15.92 -5.53 10.38
C ALA A 224 15.48 -6.78 9.59
N PRO A 225 14.99 -6.62 8.36
CA PRO A 225 14.65 -5.36 7.68
C PRO A 225 13.46 -4.64 8.32
N PRO A 226 13.33 -3.30 8.19
CA PRO A 226 12.15 -2.61 8.68
C PRO A 226 10.91 -3.02 7.88
N LEU A 227 9.83 -3.35 8.59
CA LEU A 227 8.60 -3.86 8.00
C LEU A 227 7.45 -2.87 8.15
N ALA A 228 6.58 -2.84 7.15
CA ALA A 228 5.43 -1.95 7.12
C ALA A 228 4.10 -2.70 7.11
N ARG A 229 3.10 -2.14 7.80
CA ARG A 229 1.67 -2.44 7.61
C ARG A 229 0.90 -1.14 7.57
N TYR A 230 -0.28 -1.19 7.02
CA TYR A 230 -1.07 0.00 6.72
C TYR A 230 -2.46 -0.09 7.31
N ARG A 231 -3.11 1.06 7.36
CA ARG A 231 -4.56 1.15 7.46
C ARG A 231 -5.05 2.23 6.51
N ARG A 232 -6.19 1.97 5.91
CA ARG A 232 -6.84 2.92 4.99
C ARG A 232 -8.13 3.45 5.59
N ALA A 233 -8.27 4.78 5.59
CA ALA A 233 -9.55 5.45 5.78
C ALA A 233 -10.07 5.95 4.44
N VAL A 234 -11.31 5.63 4.12
CA VAL A 234 -12.05 6.16 2.97
C VAL A 234 -13.02 7.21 3.49
N ILE A 235 -12.72 8.46 3.28
CA ILE A 235 -13.62 9.56 3.64
C ILE A 235 -14.63 9.76 2.53
N ARG A 236 -15.92 9.63 2.86
CA ARG A 236 -17.01 9.98 1.97
C ARG A 236 -17.55 11.35 2.37
N ALA A 237 -17.43 12.34 1.49
CA ALA A 237 -17.95 13.67 1.73
C ALA A 237 -19.47 13.68 1.49
N VAL A 238 -20.25 13.52 2.55
CA VAL A 238 -21.72 13.49 2.50
C VAL A 238 -22.30 14.85 2.85
N SER A 239 -23.23 15.34 2.03
CA SER A 239 -23.99 16.55 2.38
C SER A 239 -24.79 16.29 3.66
N ARG A 240 -24.77 17.23 4.60
CA ARG A 240 -25.72 17.17 5.72
C ARG A 240 -27.14 17.17 5.15
N GLN A 241 -27.89 16.10 5.38
CA GLN A 241 -29.33 16.20 5.23
C GLN A 241 -29.82 17.22 6.26
N VAL A 242 -30.24 18.39 5.79
CA VAL A 242 -31.01 19.31 6.62
C VAL A 242 -32.33 18.62 6.85
N SER A 243 -32.49 18.02 8.02
CA SER A 243 -33.80 17.53 8.46
C SER A 243 -34.72 18.75 8.55
N SER A 244 -35.57 18.95 7.54
CA SER A 244 -36.68 19.89 7.63
C SER A 244 -37.63 19.35 8.69
N ARG A 245 -37.67 20.02 9.84
CA ARG A 245 -38.74 19.87 10.82
C ARG A 245 -39.97 20.63 10.36
#